data_042928344691ef296ebb68884b367f05
#
_entry.id   042928344691ef296ebb68884b367f05
#
_cell.length_a   1.000
_cell.length_b   1.000
_cell.length_c   1.000
_cell.angle_alpha   90.00
_cell.angle_beta   90.00
_cell.angle_gamma   90.00
#
_symmetry.space_group_name_H-M   'P 1'
#
loop_
_entity.id
_entity.type
_entity.pdbx_description
1 polymer ?
#
loop_
_entity_poly.entity_id
_entity_poly.type
_entity_poly.pdbx_seq_one_letter_code
_entity_poly.pdbx_strand_id
1 'polypeptide(L)'
;MAYDLRGYNLNDIMENYVNLKYFDPLLDSNAKKEYDFITKGHPTNKDYYVMTISPLDKAKKAVDNFEIIYDPEKKLIIEFSIIITPGTISELVENKEEGAKNITRSIVKVNYRVDDEDYYLLSSNEEIGYDIVLKDKGVKNIQVRNNFITTNFSKEKFTYNESDVFKEKTLFNKKNKILTNYWNISGFTATDEEKTLIDGLEFKM
;
A
#
# COMPACT_ATOMS: atom_id res chain seq x y z
N MET A 1 -10.41 -16.44 15.44
CA MET A 1 -9.56 -16.46 14.24
C MET A 1 -9.17 -15.00 14.01
N ALA A 2 -7.97 -14.63 14.44
CA ALA A 2 -7.46 -13.29 14.18
C ALA A 2 -7.18 -13.22 12.69
N TYR A 3 -7.95 -12.46 11.96
CA TYR A 3 -7.56 -12.05 10.63
C TYR A 3 -6.26 -11.27 10.84
N ASP A 4 -5.19 -11.78 10.27
CA ASP A 4 -3.92 -11.08 10.19
C ASP A 4 -4.14 -9.90 9.22
N LEU A 5 -4.82 -8.90 9.72
CA LEU A 5 -4.73 -7.56 9.20
C LEU A 5 -3.28 -7.22 9.48
N ARG A 6 -2.40 -7.48 8.51
CA ARG A 6 -1.02 -7.06 8.60
C ARG A 6 -1.07 -5.61 8.96
N GLY A 7 -0.84 -5.37 10.25
CA GLY A 7 -0.97 -4.04 10.77
C GLY A 7 -0.02 -3.18 9.96
N TYR A 8 -0.54 -2.12 9.41
CA TYR A 8 0.22 -1.09 8.76
C TYR A 8 1.14 -0.52 9.84
N ASN A 9 2.27 -1.17 10.03
CA ASN A 9 3.20 -0.70 11.02
C ASN A 9 4.16 0.30 10.40
N LEU A 10 4.65 1.24 11.21
CA LEU A 10 5.54 2.29 10.74
C LEU A 10 6.85 1.75 10.14
N ASN A 11 7.32 0.59 10.60
CA ASN A 11 8.53 -0.02 10.03
C ASN A 11 8.29 -0.48 8.60
N ASP A 12 7.14 -1.10 8.29
CA ASP A 12 6.81 -1.51 6.94
C ASP A 12 6.64 -0.30 6.02
N ILE A 13 6.04 0.79 6.53
CA ILE A 13 5.93 2.06 5.80
C ILE A 13 7.32 2.63 5.49
N MET A 14 8.20 2.67 6.48
CA MET A 14 9.57 3.17 6.30
C MET A 14 10.35 2.33 5.29
N GLU A 15 10.33 1.00 5.42
CA GLU A 15 11.05 0.10 4.50
C GLU A 15 10.49 0.18 3.08
N ASN A 16 9.19 0.10 2.93
CA ASN A 16 8.58 -0.04 1.62
C ASN A 16 8.45 1.28 0.87
N TYR A 17 8.15 2.37 1.58
CA TYR A 17 7.80 3.65 0.93
C TYR A 17 8.85 4.74 1.10
N VAL A 18 9.60 4.75 2.20
CA VAL A 18 10.69 5.73 2.39
C VAL A 18 12.01 5.17 1.87
N ASN A 19 12.34 3.92 2.21
CA ASN A 19 13.54 3.23 1.72
C ASN A 19 13.33 2.58 0.34
N LEU A 20 12.12 2.67 -0.23
CA LEU A 20 11.77 2.23 -1.57
C LEU A 20 12.05 0.74 -1.84
N LYS A 21 11.90 -0.11 -0.82
CA LYS A 21 12.17 -1.55 -0.90
C LYS A 21 11.33 -2.26 -1.97
N TYR A 22 10.17 -1.74 -2.32
CA TYR A 22 9.37 -2.27 -3.42
C TYR A 22 10.08 -2.21 -4.77
N PHE A 23 11.13 -1.40 -4.92
CA PHE A 23 11.90 -1.31 -6.16
C PHE A 23 13.08 -2.27 -6.23
N ASP A 24 13.37 -3.03 -5.18
CA ASP A 24 14.46 -4.00 -5.17
C ASP A 24 14.45 -4.91 -6.41
N PRO A 25 13.30 -5.45 -6.88
CA PRO A 25 13.27 -6.27 -8.10
C PRO A 25 13.70 -5.51 -9.35
N LEU A 26 13.50 -4.20 -9.41
CA LEU A 26 13.87 -3.35 -10.55
C LEU A 26 15.35 -2.95 -10.52
N LEU A 27 15.97 -3.01 -9.36
CA LEU A 27 17.41 -2.73 -9.17
C LEU A 27 18.29 -3.97 -9.38
N ASP A 28 17.69 -5.15 -9.51
CA ASP A 28 18.40 -6.39 -9.83
C ASP A 28 19.04 -6.30 -11.21
N SER A 29 20.24 -6.84 -11.35
CA SER A 29 20.99 -6.87 -12.62
C SER A 29 20.25 -7.59 -13.76
N ASN A 30 19.30 -8.46 -13.45
CA ASN A 30 18.46 -9.17 -14.39
C ASN A 30 17.10 -8.49 -14.65
N ALA A 31 16.82 -7.35 -14.04
CA ALA A 31 15.53 -6.65 -14.20
C ALA A 31 15.13 -6.49 -15.68
N LYS A 32 16.07 -6.12 -16.55
CA LYS A 32 15.83 -5.98 -18.01
C LYS A 32 15.48 -7.28 -18.74
N LYS A 33 15.66 -8.44 -18.12
CA LYS A 33 15.25 -9.73 -18.68
C LYS A 33 13.86 -10.12 -18.24
N GLU A 34 13.34 -9.49 -17.21
CA GLU A 34 12.05 -9.77 -16.59
C GLU A 34 11.01 -8.68 -16.89
N TYR A 35 11.46 -7.43 -17.11
CA TYR A 35 10.61 -6.27 -17.28
C TYR A 35 10.89 -5.49 -18.55
N ASP A 36 9.83 -4.92 -19.12
CA ASP A 36 9.87 -3.87 -20.14
C ASP A 36 9.72 -2.49 -19.46
N PHE A 37 10.51 -1.51 -19.92
CA PHE A 37 10.57 -0.15 -19.35
C PHE A 37 10.20 0.86 -20.42
N ILE A 38 9.12 1.57 -20.24
CA ILE A 38 8.64 2.61 -21.16
C ILE A 38 8.56 3.94 -20.44
N THR A 39 9.25 4.97 -20.96
CA THR A 39 9.20 6.31 -20.40
C THR A 39 8.55 7.28 -21.38
N LYS A 40 7.64 8.12 -20.86
CA LYS A 40 6.94 9.18 -21.62
C LYS A 40 6.90 10.47 -20.80
N GLY A 41 6.73 11.62 -21.47
CA GLY A 41 6.43 12.87 -20.77
C GLY A 41 5.08 12.77 -20.06
N HIS A 42 5.00 13.41 -18.90
CA HIS A 42 3.74 13.46 -18.14
C HIS A 42 2.69 14.29 -18.89
N PRO A 43 1.43 13.85 -19.00
CA PRO A 43 0.44 14.47 -19.89
C PRO A 43 0.06 15.91 -19.52
N THR A 44 0.15 16.29 -18.26
CA THR A 44 -0.27 17.60 -17.76
C THR A 44 0.86 18.43 -17.15
N ASN A 45 1.97 17.82 -16.77
CA ASN A 45 3.12 18.52 -16.19
C ASN A 45 4.38 18.25 -17.02
N LYS A 46 4.91 19.28 -17.66
CA LYS A 46 6.07 19.18 -18.59
C LYS A 46 7.38 18.84 -17.87
N ASP A 47 7.46 19.10 -16.59
CA ASP A 47 8.67 18.89 -15.79
C ASP A 47 8.77 17.44 -15.30
N TYR A 48 7.70 16.64 -15.48
CA TYR A 48 7.64 15.26 -14.98
C TYR A 48 7.63 14.24 -16.13
N TYR A 49 8.08 13.06 -15.80
CA TYR A 49 8.00 11.89 -16.67
C TYR A 49 7.21 10.76 -15.98
N VAL A 50 6.58 9.94 -16.80
CA VAL A 50 5.92 8.69 -16.36
C VAL A 50 6.73 7.53 -16.90
N MET A 51 7.19 6.67 -16.02
CA MET A 51 7.81 5.41 -16.35
C MET A 51 6.84 4.27 -16.03
N THR A 52 6.43 3.53 -17.06
CA THR A 52 5.63 2.32 -16.93
C THR A 52 6.56 1.11 -17.06
N ILE A 53 6.46 0.18 -16.13
CA ILE A 53 7.29 -1.02 -16.08
C ILE A 53 6.37 -2.21 -15.97
N SER A 54 6.46 -3.12 -16.93
CA SER A 54 5.59 -4.29 -17.01
C SER A 54 6.39 -5.57 -17.17
N PRO A 55 5.93 -6.70 -16.60
CA PRO A 55 6.54 -8.00 -16.83
C PRO A 55 6.57 -8.33 -18.31
N LEU A 56 7.67 -8.89 -18.77
CA LEU A 56 7.76 -9.46 -20.11
C LEU A 56 6.93 -10.76 -20.18
N ASP A 57 6.39 -11.11 -21.36
CA ASP A 57 5.64 -12.35 -21.56
C ASP A 57 6.41 -13.61 -21.13
N LYS A 58 7.75 -13.55 -21.25
CA LYS A 58 8.66 -14.64 -20.87
C LYS A 58 9.22 -14.52 -19.45
N ALA A 59 8.75 -13.55 -18.67
CA ALA A 59 9.20 -13.34 -17.30
C ALA A 59 8.90 -14.59 -16.46
N LYS A 60 9.85 -14.95 -15.59
CA LYS A 60 9.74 -16.12 -14.72
C LYS A 60 9.37 -15.74 -13.27
N LYS A 61 9.72 -14.54 -12.86
CA LYS A 61 9.58 -14.07 -11.49
C LYS A 61 8.82 -12.75 -11.38
N ALA A 62 8.84 -11.93 -12.43
CA ALA A 62 8.19 -10.63 -12.43
C ALA A 62 6.68 -10.80 -12.57
N VAL A 63 5.94 -10.23 -11.63
CA VAL A 63 4.47 -10.25 -11.60
C VAL A 63 3.87 -8.85 -11.41
N ASP A 64 4.68 -7.91 -10.91
CA ASP A 64 4.24 -6.56 -10.57
C ASP A 64 4.35 -5.64 -11.79
N ASN A 65 3.31 -4.82 -11.99
CA ASN A 65 3.36 -3.68 -12.89
C ASN A 65 3.60 -2.42 -12.06
N PHE A 66 4.53 -1.57 -12.52
CA PHE A 66 4.85 -0.32 -11.85
C PHE A 66 4.52 0.85 -12.77
N GLU A 67 4.02 1.91 -12.17
CA GLU A 67 3.96 3.23 -12.78
C GLU A 67 4.64 4.22 -11.84
N ILE A 68 5.62 4.95 -12.33
CA ILE A 68 6.43 5.86 -11.53
C ILE A 68 6.40 7.24 -12.19
N ILE A 69 5.89 8.23 -11.47
CA ILE A 69 5.97 9.63 -11.86
C ILE A 69 7.17 10.26 -11.16
N TYR A 70 8.07 10.85 -11.90
CA TYR A 70 9.29 11.39 -11.35
C TYR A 70 9.72 12.72 -12.00
N ASP A 71 10.44 13.52 -11.23
CA ASP A 71 11.12 14.72 -11.64
C ASP A 71 12.58 14.37 -12.03
N PRO A 72 12.97 14.44 -13.30
CA PRO A 72 14.31 14.06 -13.75
C PRO A 72 15.39 15.04 -13.33
N GLU A 73 15.06 16.33 -13.13
CA GLU A 73 16.01 17.37 -12.74
C GLU A 73 16.36 17.22 -11.26
N LYS A 74 15.35 17.10 -10.42
CA LYS A 74 15.52 16.90 -8.97
C LYS A 74 15.86 15.47 -8.61
N LYS A 75 15.67 14.51 -9.52
CA LYS A 75 15.85 13.05 -9.30
C LYS A 75 14.97 12.53 -8.16
N LEU A 76 13.73 12.98 -8.12
CA LEU A 76 12.77 12.63 -7.08
C LEU A 76 11.57 11.87 -7.68
N ILE A 77 11.09 10.88 -6.96
CA ILE A 77 9.84 10.20 -7.26
C ILE A 77 8.70 11.03 -6.67
N ILE A 78 7.73 11.40 -7.48
CA ILE A 78 6.57 12.19 -7.08
C ILE A 78 5.42 11.25 -6.68
N GLU A 79 5.21 10.21 -7.47
CA GLU A 79 4.18 9.20 -7.22
C GLU A 79 4.68 7.86 -7.76
N PHE A 80 4.29 6.78 -7.13
CA PHE A 80 4.35 5.47 -7.77
C PHE A 80 3.14 4.63 -7.44
N SER A 81 2.80 3.72 -8.36
CA SER A 81 1.84 2.66 -8.11
C SER A 81 2.40 1.30 -8.52
N ILE A 82 1.97 0.27 -7.80
CA ILE A 82 2.30 -1.12 -8.05
C ILE A 82 1.00 -1.88 -8.16
N ILE A 83 0.83 -2.62 -9.26
CA ILE A 83 -0.40 -3.36 -9.55
C ILE A 83 -0.02 -4.78 -9.94
N ILE A 84 -0.59 -5.74 -9.22
CA ILE A 84 -0.52 -7.15 -9.60
C ILE A 84 -1.84 -7.50 -10.28
N THR A 85 -1.78 -7.99 -11.52
CA THR A 85 -2.97 -8.41 -12.24
C THR A 85 -3.51 -9.74 -11.71
N PRO A 86 -4.84 -9.89 -11.53
CA PRO A 86 -5.43 -11.10 -10.93
C PRO A 86 -5.06 -12.40 -11.69
N GLY A 87 -4.98 -12.36 -13.01
CA GLY A 87 -4.59 -13.52 -13.83
C GLY A 87 -3.20 -14.06 -13.49
N THR A 88 -2.25 -13.17 -13.27
CA THR A 88 -0.87 -13.53 -12.93
C THR A 88 -0.78 -14.20 -11.54
N ILE A 89 -1.62 -13.77 -10.60
CA ILE A 89 -1.64 -14.35 -9.25
C ILE A 89 -2.28 -15.73 -9.26
N SER A 90 -3.36 -15.93 -10.02
CA SER A 90 -4.07 -17.22 -10.08
C SER A 90 -3.22 -18.35 -10.69
N GLU A 91 -2.28 -18.03 -11.55
CA GLU A 91 -1.33 -18.99 -12.12
C GLU A 91 -0.22 -19.38 -11.13
N LEU A 92 0.12 -18.50 -10.19
CA LEU A 92 1.19 -18.71 -9.21
C LEU A 92 0.73 -19.49 -7.96
N VAL A 93 -0.57 -19.56 -7.69
CA VAL A 93 -1.09 -20.11 -6.43
C VAL A 93 -2.20 -21.13 -6.69
N GLU A 94 -1.84 -22.31 -7.15
CA GLU A 94 -2.70 -23.51 -7.07
C GLU A 94 -2.71 -24.09 -5.66
N ASN A 95 -3.10 -23.31 -4.66
CA ASN A 95 -3.21 -23.85 -3.31
C ASN A 95 -4.67 -24.09 -2.98
N LYS A 96 -5.10 -25.37 -3.08
CA LYS A 96 -6.46 -25.84 -2.76
C LYS A 96 -6.61 -26.24 -1.27
N GLU A 97 -5.59 -25.99 -0.46
CA GLU A 97 -5.62 -26.36 0.95
C GLU A 97 -6.55 -25.44 1.76
N GLU A 98 -7.18 -26.03 2.78
CA GLU A 98 -7.99 -25.25 3.72
C GLU A 98 -7.19 -24.15 4.39
N GLY A 99 -7.72 -22.91 4.36
CA GLY A 99 -7.04 -21.73 4.87
C GLY A 99 -6.05 -21.08 3.89
N ALA A 100 -5.89 -21.64 2.68
CA ALA A 100 -5.09 -21.01 1.65
C ALA A 100 -5.67 -19.65 1.27
N LYS A 101 -4.80 -18.65 1.17
CA LYS A 101 -5.16 -17.29 0.76
C LYS A 101 -4.69 -17.09 -0.68
N ASN A 102 -5.64 -16.94 -1.59
CA ASN A 102 -5.36 -16.60 -2.98
C ASN A 102 -5.54 -15.10 -3.16
N ILE A 103 -4.47 -14.39 -3.47
CA ILE A 103 -4.54 -12.94 -3.72
C ILE A 103 -5.27 -12.72 -5.04
N THR A 104 -6.39 -11.98 -5.01
CA THR A 104 -7.22 -11.68 -6.17
C THR A 104 -7.03 -10.24 -6.68
N ARG A 105 -6.47 -9.36 -5.82
CA ARG A 105 -6.17 -7.96 -6.12
C ARG A 105 -5.04 -7.49 -5.24
N SER A 106 -4.10 -6.75 -5.81
CA SER A 106 -3.11 -6.02 -5.03
C SER A 106 -2.77 -4.73 -5.77
N ILE A 107 -3.05 -3.60 -5.13
CA ILE A 107 -2.76 -2.27 -5.64
C ILE A 107 -2.13 -1.49 -4.51
N VAL A 108 -0.97 -0.91 -4.78
CA VAL A 108 -0.30 0.05 -3.89
C VAL A 108 -0.16 1.36 -4.64
N LYS A 109 -0.53 2.47 -4.04
CA LYS A 109 -0.32 3.81 -4.57
C LYS A 109 0.32 4.68 -3.50
N VAL A 110 1.41 5.36 -3.84
CA VAL A 110 2.21 6.17 -2.91
C VAL A 110 2.47 7.52 -3.52
N ASN A 111 2.26 8.57 -2.75
CA ASN A 111 2.50 9.95 -3.16
C ASN A 111 3.52 10.60 -2.24
N TYR A 112 4.43 11.36 -2.82
CA TYR A 112 5.39 12.17 -2.12
C TYR A 112 5.10 13.65 -2.34
N ARG A 113 5.46 14.46 -1.37
CA ARG A 113 5.42 15.90 -1.48
C ARG A 113 6.83 16.46 -1.51
N VAL A 114 7.03 17.38 -2.44
CA VAL A 114 8.22 18.22 -2.50
C VAL A 114 7.78 19.63 -2.10
N ASP A 115 8.29 20.13 -1.01
CA ASP A 115 8.00 21.46 -0.49
C ASP A 115 9.34 22.17 -0.25
N ASP A 116 9.71 23.07 -1.16
CA ASP A 116 11.01 23.72 -1.22
C ASP A 116 12.19 22.73 -1.16
N GLU A 117 12.83 22.60 0.00
CA GLU A 117 13.93 21.66 0.25
C GLU A 117 13.46 20.35 0.91
N ASP A 118 12.17 20.20 1.18
CA ASP A 118 11.60 19.06 1.88
C ASP A 118 11.00 18.05 0.94
N TYR A 119 11.42 16.80 1.10
CA TYR A 119 10.86 15.66 0.39
C TYR A 119 10.41 14.62 1.41
N TYR A 120 9.11 14.29 1.40
CA TYR A 120 8.55 13.34 2.35
C TYR A 120 7.36 12.57 1.81
N LEU A 121 7.08 11.42 2.45
CA LEU A 121 5.90 10.62 2.17
C LEU A 121 4.65 11.40 2.54
N LEU A 122 3.83 11.74 1.54
CA LEU A 122 2.56 12.44 1.76
C LEU A 122 1.45 11.46 2.12
N SER A 123 1.29 10.41 1.33
CA SER A 123 0.24 9.42 1.56
C SER A 123 0.57 8.08 0.91
N SER A 124 -0.01 7.02 1.43
CA SER A 124 -0.07 5.73 0.76
C SER A 124 -1.45 5.12 0.87
N ASN A 125 -1.86 4.42 -0.18
CA ASN A 125 -3.07 3.62 -0.25
C ASN A 125 -2.69 2.21 -0.69
N GLU A 126 -3.14 1.21 0.05
CA GLU A 126 -2.95 -0.19 -0.28
C GLU A 126 -4.30 -0.89 -0.29
N GLU A 127 -4.64 -1.54 -1.38
CA GLU A 127 -5.81 -2.39 -1.50
C GLU A 127 -5.37 -3.83 -1.78
N ILE A 128 -5.75 -4.75 -0.90
CA ILE A 128 -5.47 -6.18 -1.05
C ILE A 128 -6.79 -6.92 -1.02
N GLY A 129 -7.07 -7.67 -2.08
CA GLY A 129 -8.16 -8.64 -2.15
C GLY A 129 -7.60 -10.05 -2.10
N TYR A 130 -8.24 -10.93 -1.37
CA TYR A 130 -7.88 -12.33 -1.36
C TYR A 130 -9.08 -13.23 -1.06
N ASP A 131 -9.04 -14.44 -1.61
CA ASP A 131 -9.98 -15.50 -1.33
C ASP A 131 -9.41 -16.44 -0.28
N ILE A 132 -10.23 -16.79 0.71
CA ILE A 132 -9.90 -17.84 1.69
C ILE A 132 -10.78 -19.06 1.41
N VAL A 133 -10.15 -20.21 1.22
CA VAL A 133 -10.85 -21.48 1.12
C VAL A 133 -11.18 -21.97 2.53
N LEU A 134 -12.47 -22.11 2.84
CA LEU A 134 -12.96 -22.59 4.14
C LEU A 134 -13.59 -23.96 3.95
N LYS A 135 -13.20 -24.92 4.83
CA LYS A 135 -13.82 -26.23 4.86
C LYS A 135 -15.32 -26.10 5.14
N ASP A 136 -16.13 -26.79 4.35
CA ASP A 136 -17.60 -26.83 4.48
C ASP A 136 -18.33 -25.48 4.33
N LYS A 137 -17.62 -24.36 4.06
CA LYS A 137 -18.19 -23.00 3.92
C LYS A 137 -17.89 -22.33 2.58
N GLY A 138 -17.19 -23.04 1.68
CA GLY A 138 -16.82 -22.52 0.38
C GLY A 138 -15.70 -21.48 0.44
N VAL A 139 -15.70 -20.57 -0.53
CA VAL A 139 -14.69 -19.52 -0.66
C VAL A 139 -15.23 -18.22 -0.08
N LYS A 140 -14.46 -17.56 0.78
CA LYS A 140 -14.75 -16.23 1.30
C LYS A 140 -13.82 -15.21 0.68
N ASN A 141 -14.39 -14.22 0.00
CA ASN A 141 -13.65 -13.06 -0.49
C ASN A 141 -13.45 -12.04 0.64
N ILE A 142 -12.23 -11.55 0.80
CA ILE A 142 -11.86 -10.53 1.77
C ILE A 142 -11.13 -9.41 1.03
N GLN A 143 -11.53 -8.18 1.31
CA GLN A 143 -10.86 -6.98 0.84
C GLN A 143 -10.35 -6.18 2.03
N VAL A 144 -9.10 -5.76 1.95
CA VAL A 144 -8.44 -4.93 2.97
C VAL A 144 -7.96 -3.67 2.28
N ARG A 145 -8.27 -2.52 2.88
CA ARG A 145 -7.75 -1.23 2.45
C ARG A 145 -7.01 -0.58 3.61
N ASN A 146 -5.77 -0.20 3.35
CA ASN A 146 -4.93 0.53 4.27
C ASN A 146 -4.63 1.91 3.69
N ASN A 147 -4.83 2.95 4.49
CA ASN A 147 -4.51 4.32 4.10
C ASN A 147 -3.56 4.92 5.14
N PHE A 148 -2.55 5.59 4.67
CA PHE A 148 -1.66 6.41 5.47
C PHE A 148 -1.64 7.82 4.90
N ILE A 149 -1.71 8.82 5.78
CA ILE A 149 -1.63 10.24 5.41
C ILE A 149 -0.74 10.94 6.41
N THR A 150 0.28 11.64 5.92
CA THR A 150 1.09 12.54 6.74
C THR A 150 0.32 13.83 7.00
N THR A 151 -0.07 14.06 8.23
CA THR A 151 -0.85 15.24 8.63
C THR A 151 0.03 16.40 9.07
N ASN A 152 1.25 16.12 9.49
CA ASN A 152 2.24 17.13 9.87
C ASN A 152 3.65 16.60 9.59
N PHE A 153 4.53 17.48 9.18
CA PHE A 153 5.93 17.19 8.90
C PHE A 153 6.81 18.23 9.62
N SER A 154 7.86 17.76 10.29
CA SER A 154 8.86 18.61 10.93
C SER A 154 10.25 18.01 10.74
N LYS A 155 11.23 18.87 10.47
CA LYS A 155 12.67 18.50 10.44
C LYS A 155 13.28 18.45 11.85
N GLU A 156 12.56 18.92 12.85
CA GLU A 156 13.05 18.89 14.23
C GLU A 156 13.16 17.44 14.72
N LYS A 157 14.19 17.19 15.51
CA LYS A 157 14.35 15.86 16.14
C LYS A 157 13.17 15.59 17.05
N PHE A 158 12.34 14.68 16.65
CA PHE A 158 11.22 14.22 17.44
C PHE A 158 11.74 13.27 18.54
N THR A 159 11.48 13.60 19.80
CA THR A 159 11.75 12.70 20.93
C THR A 159 10.43 12.06 21.37
N TYR A 160 10.44 10.77 21.58
CA TYR A 160 9.31 10.03 22.13
C TYR A 160 9.75 9.15 23.30
N ASN A 161 8.83 8.85 24.21
CA ASN A 161 9.08 7.86 25.24
C ASN A 161 8.84 6.46 24.67
N GLU A 162 9.77 5.53 24.89
CA GLU A 162 9.59 4.14 24.46
C GLU A 162 8.34 3.48 25.05
N SER A 163 7.89 3.93 26.24
CA SER A 163 6.66 3.47 26.86
C SER A 163 5.41 3.81 26.07
N ASP A 164 5.46 4.87 25.24
CA ASP A 164 4.33 5.35 24.46
C ASP A 164 4.24 4.65 23.10
N VAL A 165 5.29 3.90 22.75
CA VAL A 165 5.34 3.14 21.50
C VAL A 165 4.54 1.85 21.62
N PHE A 166 3.59 1.68 20.72
CA PHE A 166 2.85 0.45 20.62
C PHE A 166 3.73 -0.66 20.02
N LYS A 167 4.06 -1.67 20.82
CA LYS A 167 5.01 -2.74 20.46
C LYS A 167 4.37 -3.97 19.82
N GLU A 168 3.05 -4.03 19.73
CA GLU A 168 2.35 -5.17 19.14
C GLU A 168 2.19 -5.01 17.64
N LYS A 169 2.15 -6.12 16.91
CA LYS A 169 2.06 -6.13 15.45
C LYS A 169 0.75 -5.59 14.87
N THR A 170 -0.31 -5.51 15.67
CA THR A 170 -1.61 -5.02 15.23
C THR A 170 -2.26 -4.13 16.27
N LEU A 171 -2.99 -3.11 15.84
CA LEU A 171 -3.80 -2.26 16.74
C LEU A 171 -5.03 -2.97 17.28
N PHE A 172 -5.36 -4.15 16.77
CA PHE A 172 -6.54 -4.93 17.17
C PHE A 172 -6.59 -5.24 18.68
N ASN A 173 -5.45 -5.46 19.30
CA ASN A 173 -5.36 -5.76 20.73
C ASN A 173 -5.41 -4.52 21.62
N LYS A 174 -5.39 -3.33 21.05
CA LYS A 174 -5.47 -2.10 21.83
C LYS A 174 -6.92 -1.72 22.08
N LYS A 175 -7.39 -1.95 23.29
CA LYS A 175 -8.72 -1.52 23.74
C LYS A 175 -8.72 0.00 23.98
N ASN A 176 -8.82 0.78 22.94
CA ASN A 176 -8.99 2.23 23.04
C ASN A 176 -10.48 2.57 22.86
N LYS A 177 -10.89 3.66 23.49
CA LYS A 177 -12.19 4.27 23.15
C LYS A 177 -12.16 4.73 21.70
N ILE A 178 -13.19 4.40 20.94
CA ILE A 178 -13.38 4.96 19.61
C ILE A 178 -13.62 6.46 19.79
N LEU A 179 -12.77 7.28 19.17
CA LEU A 179 -12.97 8.72 19.13
C LEU A 179 -13.94 9.01 17.98
N THR A 180 -15.21 9.20 18.28
CA THR A 180 -16.27 9.45 17.29
C THR A 180 -15.98 10.63 16.37
N ASN A 181 -15.25 11.64 16.88
CA ASN A 181 -14.90 12.83 16.10
C ASN A 181 -13.62 12.66 15.25
N TYR A 182 -12.88 11.56 15.40
CA TYR A 182 -11.61 11.35 14.70
C TYR A 182 -11.79 11.40 13.18
N TRP A 183 -12.80 10.75 12.67
CA TRP A 183 -13.09 10.65 11.24
C TRP A 183 -13.42 12.00 10.61
N ASN A 184 -14.07 12.89 11.38
CA ASN A 184 -14.42 14.23 10.92
C ASN A 184 -13.23 15.21 10.94
N ILE A 185 -12.23 14.95 11.79
CA ILE A 185 -11.09 15.85 12.01
C ILE A 185 -9.86 15.42 11.18
N SER A 186 -9.74 14.12 10.88
CA SER A 186 -8.54 13.56 10.24
C SER A 186 -8.37 13.87 8.75
N GLY A 187 -9.36 14.50 8.11
CA GLY A 187 -9.38 14.71 6.65
C GLY A 187 -9.55 13.41 5.84
N PHE A 188 -9.78 12.29 6.51
CA PHE A 188 -10.06 11.00 5.89
C PHE A 188 -11.46 11.02 5.27
N THR A 189 -11.55 10.78 3.97
CA THR A 189 -12.82 10.67 3.28
C THR A 189 -13.24 9.21 3.25
N ALA A 190 -14.06 8.80 4.21
CA ALA A 190 -14.65 7.46 4.21
C ALA A 190 -15.59 7.29 3.01
N THR A 191 -15.58 6.11 2.39
CA THR A 191 -16.59 5.74 1.39
C THR A 191 -17.97 5.61 2.05
N ASP A 192 -19.04 5.62 1.25
CA ASP A 192 -20.40 5.50 1.80
C ASP A 192 -20.63 4.15 2.51
N GLU A 193 -19.97 3.09 2.06
CA GLU A 193 -19.96 1.78 2.73
C GLU A 193 -19.26 1.85 4.09
N GLU A 194 -18.10 2.51 4.15
CA GLU A 194 -17.35 2.70 5.39
C GLU A 194 -18.12 3.57 6.38
N LYS A 195 -18.78 4.64 5.91
CA LYS A 195 -19.67 5.46 6.77
C LYS A 195 -20.80 4.63 7.36
N THR A 196 -21.45 3.81 6.54
CA THR A 196 -22.53 2.93 7.01
C THR A 196 -22.04 1.95 8.08
N LEU A 197 -20.82 1.43 7.94
CA LEU A 197 -20.22 0.55 8.96
C LEU A 197 -19.88 1.30 10.24
N ILE A 198 -19.32 2.51 10.13
CA ILE A 198 -18.98 3.38 11.28
C ILE A 198 -20.24 3.73 12.05
N ASP A 199 -21.27 4.19 11.37
CA ASP A 199 -22.58 4.53 11.98
C ASP A 199 -23.19 3.30 12.67
N GLY A 200 -23.09 2.12 12.06
CA GLY A 200 -23.56 0.87 12.63
C GLY A 200 -22.80 0.41 13.89
N LEU A 201 -21.54 0.83 14.07
CA LEU A 201 -20.76 0.58 15.28
C LEU A 201 -21.10 1.54 16.42
N GLU A 202 -21.44 2.79 16.12
CA GLU A 202 -21.84 3.79 17.12
C GLU A 202 -23.17 3.41 17.80
N PHE A 203 -24.08 2.75 17.09
CA PHE A 203 -25.36 2.29 17.65
C PHE A 203 -25.26 1.06 18.57
N LYS A 204 -24.11 0.39 18.62
CA LYS A 204 -23.93 -0.86 19.40
C LYS A 204 -23.14 -0.65 20.70
N MET A 205 -22.80 0.58 21.03
CA MET A 205 -22.15 0.98 22.27
C MET A 205 -23.13 1.68 23.22
#